data_197efc510a1685ddd0aabe4ba0de051d
#
_entry.id   197efc510a1685ddd0aabe4ba0de051d
#
_cell.length_a   1.000
_cell.length_b   1.000
_cell.length_c   1.000
_cell.angle_alpha   90.00
_cell.angle_beta   90.00
_cell.angle_gamma   90.00
#
_symmetry.space_group_name_H-M   'P 1'
#
loop_
_entity.id
_entity.type
_entity.pdbx_description
1 polymer ?
#
loop_
_entity_poly.entity_id
_entity_poly.type
_entity_poly.pdbx_seq_one_letter_code
_entity_poly.pdbx_strand_id
1 'polypeptide(L)'
;MTHLPKPRALLGTLAFFVPLMLPTIPAASQDKAATPEKVPVADDVPSAQELSVWIMTYYQRPEPDKFGQRVRQLSARGMLKGNRPEFFTMFLGRVMHAHPERIAGWMEAWKDLPADELEILRNGIWNSQTDAGKQWLRDHKYAELADKPAPPLIAGGPMVLEPYHLDLMWEWFFATGAKEPVLLIVDKFPLNPQDPGDDELPPVPNRQGVDRPTFLRATIGRTAVWSAASLAARHDKLLEHLRAIRTDPRLPPRGKLWLDRVIQIAERDREKNAKT
;
A
#
# COMPACT_ATOMS: atom_id res chain seq x y z
N MET A 1 -39.11 23.71 25.91
CA MET A 1 -37.67 23.46 26.19
C MET A 1 -37.49 21.95 26.22
N THR A 2 -37.17 21.37 25.08
CA THR A 2 -36.99 19.92 24.90
C THR A 2 -35.51 19.67 24.68
N HIS A 3 -34.85 19.03 25.65
CA HIS A 3 -33.47 18.58 25.57
C HIS A 3 -33.34 17.47 24.53
N LEU A 4 -32.67 17.76 23.42
CA LEU A 4 -32.16 16.74 22.48
C LEU A 4 -30.90 16.09 23.07
N PRO A 5 -30.81 14.77 23.07
CA PRO A 5 -29.60 14.07 23.54
C PRO A 5 -28.46 14.27 22.53
N LYS A 6 -27.28 14.62 23.04
CA LYS A 6 -26.04 14.67 22.28
C LYS A 6 -25.74 13.28 21.65
N PRO A 7 -25.42 13.20 20.36
CA PRO A 7 -24.95 11.94 19.79
C PRO A 7 -23.61 11.56 20.42
N ARG A 8 -23.57 10.40 21.05
CA ARG A 8 -22.34 9.74 21.46
C ARG A 8 -21.57 9.40 20.19
N ALA A 9 -20.35 9.94 20.09
CA ALA A 9 -19.38 9.57 19.09
C ALA A 9 -19.11 8.07 19.19
N LEU A 10 -19.67 7.28 18.28
CA LEU A 10 -19.19 5.95 17.97
C LEU A 10 -17.89 6.14 17.19
N LEU A 11 -16.79 6.20 17.94
CA LEU A 11 -15.45 5.92 17.44
C LEU A 11 -15.42 4.44 17.01
N GLY A 12 -16.08 4.16 15.88
CA GLY A 12 -15.81 2.97 15.12
C GLY A 12 -14.41 3.12 14.54
N THR A 13 -13.44 2.48 15.17
CA THR A 13 -12.12 2.25 14.62
C THR A 13 -12.29 1.38 13.36
N LEU A 14 -12.67 2.01 12.25
CA LEU A 14 -12.50 1.44 10.92
C LEU A 14 -11.00 1.49 10.62
N ALA A 15 -10.31 0.49 11.15
CA ALA A 15 -8.98 0.12 10.70
C ALA A 15 -9.07 -0.40 9.26
N PHE A 16 -9.20 0.52 8.30
CA PHE A 16 -8.65 0.30 6.97
C PHE A 16 -7.17 0.68 7.05
N PHE A 17 -6.50 -0.04 7.88
CA PHE A 17 -5.15 -0.43 7.53
C PHE A 17 -5.20 -1.01 6.13
N VAL A 18 -4.18 -0.84 5.30
CA VAL A 18 -3.72 -1.99 4.53
C VAL A 18 -3.91 -3.16 5.51
N PRO A 19 -4.97 -3.91 5.45
CA PRO A 19 -5.03 -5.07 6.31
C PRO A 19 -4.08 -6.04 5.62
N LEU A 20 -2.90 -6.18 6.15
CA LEU A 20 -2.40 -7.51 6.31
C LEU A 20 -3.50 -8.19 7.15
N MET A 21 -4.56 -8.61 6.48
CA MET A 21 -5.65 -9.34 7.11
C MET A 21 -5.03 -10.61 7.66
N LEU A 22 -4.87 -10.63 8.97
CA LEU A 22 -4.83 -11.90 9.68
C LEU A 22 -6.13 -12.61 9.32
N PRO A 23 -6.08 -13.85 8.79
CA PRO A 23 -7.29 -14.60 8.48
C PRO A 23 -8.09 -14.78 9.76
N THR A 24 -9.29 -14.20 9.83
CA THR A 24 -10.33 -14.67 10.74
C THR A 24 -10.73 -16.04 10.23
N ILE A 25 -10.24 -17.06 10.89
CA ILE A 25 -10.65 -18.44 10.68
C ILE A 25 -12.12 -18.55 11.12
N PRO A 26 -13.08 -18.88 10.23
CA PRO A 26 -14.41 -19.24 10.67
C PRO A 26 -14.30 -20.54 11.46
N ALA A 27 -14.97 -20.59 12.60
CA ALA A 27 -15.12 -21.82 13.38
C ALA A 27 -15.83 -22.88 12.52
N ALA A 28 -15.06 -23.75 11.88
CA ALA A 28 -15.56 -24.93 11.19
C ALA A 28 -15.40 -26.13 12.10
N SER A 29 -16.44 -26.94 12.13
CA SER A 29 -16.66 -28.19 12.86
C SER A 29 -15.40 -29.05 12.98
N GLN A 30 -15.19 -29.55 14.19
CA GLN A 30 -14.19 -30.55 14.52
C GLN A 30 -14.50 -31.89 13.81
N ASP A 31 -13.84 -32.14 12.69
CA ASP A 31 -13.55 -33.47 12.23
C ASP A 31 -12.08 -33.77 12.53
N LYS A 32 -11.85 -34.88 13.23
CA LYS A 32 -10.54 -35.38 13.64
C LYS A 32 -9.72 -35.77 12.43
N ALA A 33 -9.01 -34.79 11.84
CA ALA A 33 -7.94 -35.02 10.89
C ALA A 33 -6.59 -34.74 11.58
N ALA A 34 -5.62 -35.60 11.29
CA ALA A 34 -4.29 -35.61 11.88
C ALA A 34 -3.69 -34.19 12.03
N THR A 35 -3.21 -33.89 13.22
CA THR A 35 -2.48 -32.66 13.56
C THR A 35 -1.31 -32.55 12.60
N PRO A 36 -1.25 -31.51 11.73
CA PRO A 36 -0.06 -31.27 10.93
C PRO A 36 1.09 -30.97 11.90
N GLU A 37 2.15 -31.71 11.75
CA GLU A 37 3.39 -31.52 12.50
C GLU A 37 3.82 -30.05 12.39
N LYS A 38 3.80 -29.35 13.53
CA LYS A 38 4.13 -27.94 13.61
C LYS A 38 5.62 -27.81 13.32
N VAL A 39 5.97 -27.49 12.06
CA VAL A 39 7.35 -27.15 11.69
C VAL A 39 7.84 -26.10 12.70
N PRO A 40 8.96 -26.34 13.40
CA PRO A 40 9.48 -25.37 14.35
C PRO A 40 9.76 -24.08 13.61
N VAL A 41 8.96 -23.04 13.86
CA VAL A 41 9.31 -21.68 13.43
C VAL A 41 10.46 -21.30 14.35
N ALA A 42 11.68 -21.24 13.81
CA ALA A 42 12.84 -20.81 14.55
C ALA A 42 12.53 -19.46 15.19
N ASP A 43 12.91 -19.29 16.47
CA ASP A 43 12.69 -18.08 17.29
C ASP A 43 13.26 -16.79 16.66
N ASP A 44 13.98 -16.91 15.55
CA ASP A 44 14.66 -15.85 14.80
C ASP A 44 13.83 -15.21 13.67
N VAL A 45 12.60 -15.68 13.39
CA VAL A 45 11.78 -15.09 12.32
C VAL A 45 10.93 -13.95 12.90
N PRO A 46 11.11 -12.69 12.44
CA PRO A 46 10.34 -11.56 12.93
C PRO A 46 8.83 -11.81 12.86
N SER A 47 8.07 -11.21 13.75
CA SER A 47 6.61 -11.27 13.73
C SER A 47 6.05 -10.64 12.46
N ALA A 48 4.81 -10.98 12.08
CA ALA A 48 4.12 -10.37 10.95
C ALA A 48 4.02 -8.84 11.10
N GLN A 49 3.88 -8.34 12.35
CA GLN A 49 3.84 -6.91 12.63
C GLN A 49 5.20 -6.24 12.36
N GLU A 50 6.30 -6.82 12.79
CA GLU A 50 7.64 -6.30 12.53
C GLU A 50 7.97 -6.29 11.04
N LEU A 51 7.58 -7.33 10.31
CA LEU A 51 7.73 -7.38 8.86
C LEU A 51 6.86 -6.33 8.15
N SER A 52 5.63 -6.09 8.63
CA SER A 52 4.77 -5.03 8.11
C SER A 52 5.38 -3.65 8.35
N VAL A 53 5.92 -3.39 9.55
CA VAL A 53 6.62 -2.14 9.85
C VAL A 53 7.85 -1.99 8.95
N TRP A 54 8.62 -3.07 8.74
CA TRP A 54 9.77 -3.05 7.83
C TRP A 54 9.37 -2.67 6.41
N ILE A 55 8.29 -3.21 5.84
CA ILE A 55 7.78 -2.82 4.53
C ILE A 55 7.44 -1.33 4.51
N MET A 56 6.60 -0.88 5.44
CA MET A 56 6.11 0.50 5.47
C MET A 56 7.23 1.54 5.68
N THR A 57 8.33 1.15 6.31
CA THR A 57 9.45 2.04 6.62
C THR A 57 10.71 1.76 5.79
N TYR A 58 10.64 0.86 4.81
CA TYR A 58 11.81 0.44 4.03
C TYR A 58 12.56 1.62 3.41
N TYR A 59 11.85 2.59 2.83
CA TYR A 59 12.46 3.78 2.23
C TYR A 59 13.28 4.64 3.21
N GLN A 60 12.99 4.57 4.50
CA GLN A 60 13.74 5.32 5.52
C GLN A 60 15.12 4.73 5.76
N ARG A 61 15.22 3.41 5.67
CA ARG A 61 16.45 2.66 5.86
C ARG A 61 16.49 1.45 4.94
N PRO A 62 16.78 1.66 3.65
CA PRO A 62 16.88 0.56 2.70
C PRO A 62 17.97 -0.44 3.11
N GLU A 63 17.61 -1.72 3.10
CA GLU A 63 18.52 -2.83 3.43
C GLU A 63 18.59 -3.84 2.29
N PRO A 64 19.14 -3.47 1.10
CA PRO A 64 19.16 -4.37 -0.06
C PRO A 64 19.94 -5.66 0.19
N ASP A 65 20.94 -5.63 1.07
CA ASP A 65 21.71 -6.82 1.44
C ASP A 65 20.89 -7.85 2.23
N LYS A 66 19.91 -7.37 3.02
CA LYS A 66 19.00 -8.22 3.80
C LYS A 66 17.71 -8.56 3.07
N PHE A 67 17.46 -7.94 1.92
CA PHE A 67 16.19 -8.05 1.21
C PHE A 67 15.84 -9.50 0.89
N GLY A 68 16.83 -10.28 0.40
CA GLY A 68 16.63 -11.70 0.14
C GLY A 68 16.16 -12.48 1.35
N GLN A 69 16.78 -12.26 2.51
CA GLN A 69 16.38 -12.87 3.78
C GLN A 69 14.98 -12.40 4.23
N ARG A 70 14.68 -11.12 4.11
CA ARG A 70 13.37 -10.56 4.50
C ARG A 70 12.21 -11.16 3.70
N VAL A 71 12.39 -11.36 2.41
CA VAL A 71 11.39 -12.02 1.56
C VAL A 71 11.16 -13.47 2.00
N ARG A 72 12.21 -14.21 2.37
CA ARG A 72 12.05 -15.55 2.97
C ARG A 72 11.30 -15.53 4.30
N GLN A 73 11.53 -14.54 5.14
CA GLN A 73 10.81 -14.36 6.40
C GLN A 73 9.33 -14.04 6.16
N LEU A 74 9.02 -13.23 5.13
CA LEU A 74 7.64 -12.98 4.68
C LEU A 74 6.96 -14.26 4.20
N SER A 75 7.66 -15.08 3.42
CA SER A 75 7.18 -16.40 2.98
C SER A 75 6.90 -17.30 4.19
N ALA A 76 7.83 -17.44 5.12
CA ALA A 76 7.69 -18.25 6.33
C ALA A 76 6.49 -17.83 7.20
N ARG A 77 6.09 -16.57 7.16
CA ARG A 77 4.88 -16.04 7.83
C ARG A 77 3.63 -16.12 6.94
N GLY A 78 3.71 -16.66 5.74
CA GLY A 78 2.59 -16.73 4.79
C GLY A 78 2.16 -15.36 4.25
N MET A 79 2.98 -14.32 4.42
CA MET A 79 2.61 -12.95 4.06
C MET A 79 2.68 -12.70 2.56
N LEU A 80 3.41 -13.54 1.79
CA LEU A 80 3.44 -13.45 0.33
C LEU A 80 2.13 -13.95 -0.31
N LYS A 81 1.42 -14.88 0.36
CA LYS A 81 0.17 -15.51 -0.11
C LYS A 81 -1.11 -14.77 0.28
N GLY A 82 -1.01 -13.54 0.76
CA GLY A 82 -2.18 -12.77 1.21
C GLY A 82 -3.28 -12.65 0.15
N ASN A 83 -4.47 -12.17 0.53
CA ASN A 83 -5.64 -12.05 -0.33
C ASN A 83 -5.42 -11.15 -1.57
N ARG A 84 -4.29 -10.45 -1.64
CA ARG A 84 -3.94 -9.53 -2.74
C ARG A 84 -2.43 -9.51 -2.96
N PRO A 85 -1.88 -10.56 -3.58
CA PRO A 85 -0.44 -10.65 -3.86
C PRO A 85 0.06 -9.53 -4.79
N GLU A 86 -0.84 -8.91 -5.58
CA GLU A 86 -0.52 -7.79 -6.45
C GLU A 86 0.08 -6.58 -5.72
N PHE A 87 -0.30 -6.36 -4.45
CA PHE A 87 0.26 -5.24 -3.68
C PHE A 87 1.74 -5.45 -3.45
N PHE A 88 2.10 -6.63 -3.01
CA PHE A 88 3.50 -6.92 -2.74
C PHE A 88 4.37 -6.87 -4.00
N THR A 89 3.80 -7.16 -5.18
CA THR A 89 4.56 -7.08 -6.45
C THR A 89 5.02 -5.67 -6.79
N MET A 90 4.26 -4.63 -6.37
CA MET A 90 4.67 -3.24 -6.57
C MET A 90 5.86 -2.87 -5.67
N PHE A 91 5.78 -3.20 -4.38
CA PHE A 91 6.89 -2.99 -3.45
C PHE A 91 8.17 -3.69 -3.94
N LEU A 92 8.08 -5.00 -4.23
CA LEU A 92 9.18 -5.78 -4.78
C LEU A 92 9.76 -5.14 -6.05
N GLY A 93 8.87 -4.79 -6.99
CA GLY A 93 9.28 -4.22 -8.26
C GLY A 93 10.05 -2.91 -8.11
N ARG A 94 9.65 -2.06 -7.17
CA ARG A 94 10.34 -0.78 -6.94
C ARG A 94 11.68 -0.97 -6.23
N VAL A 95 11.80 -1.94 -5.31
CA VAL A 95 13.09 -2.31 -4.73
C VAL A 95 14.03 -2.91 -5.78
N MET A 96 13.52 -3.81 -6.63
CA MET A 96 14.28 -4.41 -7.74
C MET A 96 14.66 -3.37 -8.81
N HIS A 97 13.83 -2.38 -9.05
CA HIS A 97 14.16 -1.25 -9.94
C HIS A 97 15.37 -0.46 -9.45
N ALA A 98 15.46 -0.25 -8.14
CA ALA A 98 16.58 0.47 -7.52
C ALA A 98 17.87 -0.36 -7.48
N HIS A 99 17.78 -1.69 -7.58
CA HIS A 99 18.91 -2.63 -7.45
C HIS A 99 18.85 -3.74 -8.51
N PRO A 100 18.86 -3.40 -9.82
CA PRO A 100 18.67 -4.37 -10.90
C PRO A 100 19.78 -5.43 -10.95
N GLU A 101 20.98 -5.08 -10.51
CA GLU A 101 22.14 -5.97 -10.44
C GLU A 101 21.96 -7.12 -9.43
N ARG A 102 21.03 -6.98 -8.48
CA ARG A 102 20.80 -7.98 -7.43
C ARG A 102 19.70 -8.98 -7.77
N ILE A 103 18.93 -8.75 -8.82
CA ILE A 103 17.77 -9.58 -9.17
C ILE A 103 18.14 -11.06 -9.28
N ALA A 104 19.19 -11.38 -10.02
CA ALA A 104 19.63 -12.76 -10.22
C ALA A 104 20.01 -13.44 -8.89
N GLY A 105 20.75 -12.75 -8.03
CA GLY A 105 21.15 -13.25 -6.71
C GLY A 105 19.97 -13.47 -5.77
N TRP A 106 19.01 -12.56 -5.78
CA TRP A 106 17.77 -12.72 -4.99
C TRP A 106 16.93 -13.88 -5.47
N MET A 107 16.75 -14.04 -6.78
CA MET A 107 15.97 -15.14 -7.33
C MET A 107 16.64 -16.51 -7.09
N GLU A 108 17.96 -16.59 -7.12
CA GLU A 108 18.69 -17.79 -6.71
C GLU A 108 18.49 -18.10 -5.22
N ALA A 109 18.50 -17.07 -4.37
CA ALA A 109 18.24 -17.22 -2.94
C ALA A 109 16.79 -17.66 -2.63
N TRP A 110 15.85 -17.50 -3.55
CA TRP A 110 14.42 -17.81 -3.38
C TRP A 110 13.97 -19.06 -4.17
N LYS A 111 14.83 -19.70 -4.91
CA LYS A 111 14.49 -20.78 -5.88
C LYS A 111 13.70 -21.96 -5.29
N ASP A 112 13.79 -22.18 -3.99
CA ASP A 112 13.13 -23.25 -3.24
C ASP A 112 11.80 -22.80 -2.59
N LEU A 113 11.37 -21.56 -2.79
CA LEU A 113 10.07 -21.09 -2.34
C LEU A 113 8.93 -21.76 -3.14
N PRO A 114 7.70 -21.82 -2.57
CA PRO A 114 6.55 -22.35 -3.27
C PRO A 114 6.31 -21.71 -4.64
N ALA A 115 5.78 -22.47 -5.59
CA ALA A 115 5.63 -22.03 -6.98
C ALA A 115 4.74 -20.78 -7.13
N ASP A 116 3.68 -20.68 -6.34
CA ASP A 116 2.78 -19.53 -6.27
C ASP A 116 3.50 -18.27 -5.74
N GLU A 117 4.38 -18.41 -4.76
CA GLU A 117 5.20 -17.30 -4.27
C GLU A 117 6.27 -16.89 -5.30
N LEU A 118 6.89 -17.86 -5.97
CA LEU A 118 7.83 -17.57 -7.08
C LEU A 118 7.12 -16.80 -8.21
N GLU A 119 5.84 -17.03 -8.45
CA GLU A 119 5.07 -16.24 -9.43
C GLU A 119 4.94 -14.78 -9.00
N ILE A 120 4.67 -14.51 -7.71
CA ILE A 120 4.63 -13.16 -7.15
C ILE A 120 5.98 -12.45 -7.34
N LEU A 121 7.08 -13.15 -7.07
CA LEU A 121 8.43 -12.61 -7.23
C LEU A 121 8.76 -12.30 -8.70
N ARG A 122 8.38 -13.18 -9.64
CA ARG A 122 8.52 -12.91 -11.09
C ARG A 122 7.68 -11.70 -11.55
N ASN A 123 6.47 -11.55 -11.03
CA ASN A 123 5.67 -10.36 -11.29
C ASN A 123 6.32 -9.10 -10.68
N GLY A 124 7.02 -9.22 -9.55
CA GLY A 124 7.88 -8.16 -9.01
C GLY A 124 9.00 -7.77 -9.98
N ILE A 125 9.68 -8.75 -10.58
CA ILE A 125 10.71 -8.48 -11.62
C ILE A 125 10.09 -7.74 -12.81
N TRP A 126 8.94 -8.19 -13.31
CA TRP A 126 8.24 -7.49 -14.39
C TRP A 126 7.88 -6.05 -13.98
N ASN A 127 7.36 -5.84 -12.76
CA ASN A 127 7.05 -4.50 -12.24
C ASN A 127 8.30 -3.61 -12.09
N SER A 128 9.49 -4.19 -12.01
CA SER A 128 10.73 -3.39 -11.95
C SER A 128 10.99 -2.62 -13.24
N GLN A 129 10.55 -3.14 -14.39
CA GLN A 129 10.75 -2.56 -15.72
C GLN A 129 12.23 -2.27 -16.05
N THR A 130 13.16 -3.02 -15.48
CA THR A 130 14.59 -2.90 -15.77
C THR A 130 15.01 -3.86 -16.88
N ASP A 131 16.05 -3.49 -17.66
CA ASP A 131 16.59 -4.36 -18.68
C ASP A 131 17.17 -5.66 -18.09
N ALA A 132 17.85 -5.57 -16.94
CA ALA A 132 18.34 -6.73 -16.21
C ALA A 132 17.21 -7.67 -15.79
N GLY A 133 16.09 -7.13 -15.29
CA GLY A 133 14.91 -7.92 -14.94
C GLY A 133 14.27 -8.59 -16.15
N LYS A 134 14.08 -7.86 -17.26
CA LYS A 134 13.56 -8.40 -18.51
C LYS A 134 14.46 -9.50 -19.07
N GLN A 135 15.77 -9.28 -19.03
CA GLN A 135 16.74 -10.28 -19.49
C GLN A 135 16.67 -11.54 -18.62
N TRP A 136 16.64 -11.37 -17.29
CA TRP A 136 16.49 -12.50 -16.37
C TRP A 136 15.23 -13.33 -16.67
N LEU A 137 14.08 -12.68 -16.90
CA LEU A 137 12.83 -13.36 -17.24
C LEU A 137 12.96 -14.16 -18.54
N ARG A 138 13.59 -13.61 -19.59
CA ARG A 138 13.79 -14.30 -20.87
C ARG A 138 14.69 -15.54 -20.72
N ASP A 139 15.81 -15.40 -20.01
CA ASP A 139 16.77 -16.47 -19.78
C ASP A 139 16.19 -17.64 -19.00
N HIS A 140 15.14 -17.35 -18.19
CA HIS A 140 14.45 -18.35 -17.36
C HIS A 140 13.10 -18.81 -17.95
N LYS A 141 12.86 -18.62 -19.25
CA LYS A 141 11.67 -19.07 -20.01
C LYS A 141 10.36 -18.31 -19.66
N TYR A 142 10.48 -17.07 -19.21
CA TYR A 142 9.34 -16.16 -18.94
C TYR A 142 9.32 -14.98 -19.93
N ALA A 143 9.68 -15.24 -21.21
CA ALA A 143 9.73 -14.20 -22.24
C ALA A 143 8.39 -13.46 -22.40
N GLU A 144 7.27 -14.18 -22.36
CA GLU A 144 5.94 -13.59 -22.43
C GLU A 144 5.70 -12.56 -21.34
N LEU A 145 6.19 -12.79 -20.12
CA LEU A 145 6.08 -11.83 -19.02
C LEU A 145 7.03 -10.65 -19.22
N ALA A 146 8.25 -10.90 -19.72
CA ALA A 146 9.23 -9.86 -20.02
C ALA A 146 8.73 -8.87 -21.09
N ASP A 147 7.97 -9.37 -22.07
CA ASP A 147 7.49 -8.62 -23.23
C ASP A 147 6.12 -7.97 -22.99
N LYS A 148 5.48 -8.23 -21.84
CA LYS A 148 4.26 -7.52 -21.46
C LYS A 148 4.53 -6.02 -21.31
N PRO A 149 3.59 -5.17 -21.77
CA PRO A 149 3.66 -3.72 -21.52
C PRO A 149 3.83 -3.42 -20.02
N ALA A 150 4.52 -2.34 -19.72
CA ALA A 150 4.61 -1.86 -18.33
C ALA A 150 3.22 -1.62 -17.73
N PRO A 151 3.02 -1.90 -16.43
CA PRO A 151 1.77 -1.58 -15.76
C PRO A 151 1.38 -0.12 -15.98
N PRO A 152 0.09 0.20 -16.26
CA PRO A 152 -0.35 1.57 -16.52
C PRO A 152 0.07 2.57 -15.44
N LEU A 153 0.08 2.14 -14.18
CA LEU A 153 0.53 2.96 -13.05
C LEU A 153 2.00 3.40 -13.18
N ILE A 154 2.85 2.54 -13.74
CA ILE A 154 4.28 2.82 -13.94
C ILE A 154 4.50 3.57 -15.25
N ALA A 155 3.76 3.18 -16.30
CA ALA A 155 3.87 3.78 -17.63
C ALA A 155 3.26 5.19 -17.72
N GLY A 156 2.49 5.63 -16.71
CA GLY A 156 1.78 6.91 -16.75
C GLY A 156 0.61 6.93 -17.75
N GLY A 157 0.12 5.76 -18.16
CA GLY A 157 -0.99 5.61 -19.09
C GLY A 157 -2.37 5.85 -18.46
N PRO A 158 -3.42 6.01 -19.28
CA PRO A 158 -4.78 6.10 -18.79
C PRO A 158 -5.17 4.80 -18.07
N MET A 159 -5.79 4.93 -16.91
CA MET A 159 -6.16 3.80 -16.07
C MET A 159 -7.56 3.99 -15.51
N VAL A 160 -8.39 2.96 -15.61
CA VAL A 160 -9.62 2.89 -14.84
C VAL A 160 -9.25 2.65 -13.39
N LEU A 161 -9.56 3.63 -12.54
CA LEU A 161 -9.22 3.56 -11.13
C LEU A 161 -10.15 2.61 -10.39
N GLU A 162 -9.54 1.69 -9.68
CA GLU A 162 -10.16 0.86 -8.66
C GLU A 162 -9.52 1.17 -7.30
N PRO A 163 -10.20 0.94 -6.17
CA PRO A 163 -9.68 1.28 -4.84
C PRO A 163 -8.29 0.71 -4.55
N TYR A 164 -7.99 -0.49 -5.04
CA TYR A 164 -6.71 -1.16 -4.82
C TYR A 164 -5.51 -0.43 -5.45
N HIS A 165 -5.72 0.44 -6.43
CA HIS A 165 -4.64 1.22 -7.01
C HIS A 165 -4.01 2.20 -6.01
N LEU A 166 -4.78 2.64 -4.99
CA LEU A 166 -4.19 3.44 -3.90
C LEU A 166 -3.17 2.63 -3.11
N ASP A 167 -3.46 1.36 -2.87
CA ASP A 167 -2.54 0.48 -2.13
C ASP A 167 -1.25 0.29 -2.93
N LEU A 168 -1.33 0.10 -4.27
CA LEU A 168 -0.15 0.03 -5.13
C LEU A 168 0.70 1.31 -5.10
N MET A 169 0.06 2.48 -5.03
CA MET A 169 0.76 3.76 -4.92
C MET A 169 1.47 3.88 -3.57
N TRP A 170 0.85 3.41 -2.48
CA TRP A 170 1.47 3.36 -1.17
C TRP A 170 2.64 2.37 -1.11
N GLU A 171 2.51 1.19 -1.70
CA GLU A 171 3.59 0.22 -1.81
C GLU A 171 4.80 0.79 -2.59
N TRP A 172 4.54 1.56 -3.65
CA TRP A 172 5.58 2.30 -4.35
C TRP A 172 6.26 3.31 -3.42
N PHE A 173 5.49 4.10 -2.68
CA PHE A 173 6.04 5.06 -1.71
C PHE A 173 6.86 4.35 -0.63
N PHE A 174 6.37 3.27 -0.06
CA PHE A 174 7.09 2.52 0.99
C PHE A 174 8.41 1.90 0.49
N ALA A 175 8.47 1.52 -0.76
CA ALA A 175 9.70 1.02 -1.37
C ALA A 175 10.75 2.11 -1.62
N THR A 176 10.33 3.35 -1.93
CA THR A 176 11.22 4.37 -2.50
C THR A 176 11.28 5.68 -1.73
N GLY A 177 10.24 6.01 -0.97
CA GLY A 177 10.06 7.36 -0.41
C GLY A 177 9.86 8.45 -1.47
N ALA A 178 9.54 8.07 -2.71
CA ALA A 178 9.44 8.97 -3.86
C ALA A 178 8.21 9.88 -3.77
N LYS A 179 8.28 11.04 -4.41
CA LYS A 179 7.17 12.01 -4.49
C LYS A 179 6.11 11.61 -5.51
N GLU A 180 6.49 10.89 -6.55
CA GLU A 180 5.64 10.53 -7.68
C GLU A 180 4.36 9.78 -7.26
N PRO A 181 4.40 8.69 -6.48
CA PRO A 181 3.20 8.02 -6.04
C PRO A 181 2.33 8.91 -5.14
N VAL A 182 2.92 9.81 -4.36
CA VAL A 182 2.17 10.78 -3.52
C VAL A 182 1.41 11.77 -4.39
N LEU A 183 2.00 12.24 -5.49
CA LEU A 183 1.32 13.10 -6.47
C LEU A 183 0.10 12.38 -7.08
N LEU A 184 0.27 11.10 -7.45
CA LEU A 184 -0.82 10.29 -7.99
C LEU A 184 -1.97 10.11 -6.99
N ILE A 185 -1.66 9.99 -5.69
CA ILE A 185 -2.67 9.89 -4.62
C ILE A 185 -3.40 11.22 -4.42
N VAL A 186 -2.66 12.34 -4.36
CA VAL A 186 -3.23 13.69 -4.21
C VAL A 186 -4.12 14.05 -5.38
N ASP A 187 -3.80 13.60 -6.59
CA ASP A 187 -4.65 13.76 -7.78
C ASP A 187 -6.02 13.07 -7.65
N LYS A 188 -6.17 12.13 -6.72
CA LYS A 188 -7.45 11.45 -6.42
C LYS A 188 -8.28 12.17 -5.36
N PHE A 189 -7.76 13.21 -4.73
CA PHE A 189 -8.53 13.98 -3.76
C PHE A 189 -9.80 14.56 -4.40
N PRO A 190 -10.90 14.62 -3.67
CA PRO A 190 -12.15 15.10 -4.23
C PRO A 190 -12.04 16.54 -4.73
N LEU A 191 -12.56 16.78 -5.91
CA LEU A 191 -12.65 18.11 -6.51
C LEU A 191 -13.98 18.82 -6.15
N ASN A 192 -14.82 18.20 -5.30
CA ASN A 192 -16.09 18.77 -4.93
C ASN A 192 -15.88 20.04 -4.07
N PRO A 193 -16.61 21.14 -4.34
CA PRO A 193 -16.45 22.43 -3.67
C PRO A 193 -17.00 22.49 -2.24
N GLN A 194 -17.57 21.42 -1.70
CA GLN A 194 -17.99 21.41 -0.31
C GLN A 194 -16.77 21.57 0.58
N ASP A 195 -16.77 22.64 1.35
CA ASP A 195 -15.80 22.89 2.40
C ASP A 195 -15.68 21.63 3.26
N PRO A 196 -14.47 21.13 3.51
CA PRO A 196 -14.29 19.96 4.36
C PRO A 196 -14.73 20.18 5.79
N GLY A 197 -15.61 21.09 6.17
CA GLY A 197 -16.08 21.29 7.54
C GLY A 197 -15.06 20.91 8.63
N ASP A 198 -15.32 21.19 9.86
CA ASP A 198 -14.30 21.01 10.91
C ASP A 198 -13.83 19.57 11.15
N ASP A 199 -14.55 18.57 10.68
CA ASP A 199 -14.29 17.22 11.17
C ASP A 199 -13.98 16.16 10.12
N GLU A 200 -14.09 16.37 8.79
CA GLU A 200 -14.45 15.15 8.16
C GLU A 200 -13.83 14.88 6.81
N LEU A 201 -13.70 13.60 6.60
CA LEU A 201 -13.38 12.98 5.35
C LEU A 201 -14.45 13.31 4.30
N PRO A 202 -14.09 13.41 3.02
CA PRO A 202 -15.04 13.66 1.95
C PRO A 202 -16.25 12.73 2.04
N PRO A 203 -17.47 13.23 1.85
CA PRO A 203 -18.67 12.40 1.88
C PRO A 203 -18.66 11.39 0.73
N VAL A 204 -19.10 10.17 1.01
CA VAL A 204 -19.41 9.18 -0.02
C VAL A 204 -20.93 9.16 -0.20
N PRO A 205 -21.43 9.38 -1.42
CA PRO A 205 -22.87 9.36 -1.66
C PRO A 205 -23.46 7.98 -1.36
N ASN A 206 -24.74 7.93 -1.00
CA ASN A 206 -25.44 6.65 -0.89
C ASN A 206 -25.39 5.95 -2.26
N ARG A 207 -25.08 4.65 -2.26
CA ARG A 207 -24.98 3.84 -3.48
C ARG A 207 -26.29 3.78 -4.29
N GLN A 208 -27.44 3.97 -3.61
CA GLN A 208 -28.73 4.00 -4.26
C GLN A 208 -28.90 5.35 -5.01
N GLY A 209 -29.11 5.27 -6.32
CA GLY A 209 -29.34 6.44 -7.17
C GLY A 209 -28.09 7.14 -7.71
N VAL A 210 -26.91 6.59 -7.47
CA VAL A 210 -25.64 7.10 -8.03
C VAL A 210 -25.03 6.05 -8.93
N ASP A 211 -24.54 6.47 -10.10
CA ASP A 211 -23.83 5.56 -11.01
C ASP A 211 -22.52 5.05 -10.37
N ARG A 212 -22.12 3.84 -10.81
CA ARG A 212 -20.94 3.16 -10.27
C ARG A 212 -19.64 3.99 -10.39
N PRO A 213 -19.33 4.64 -11.52
CA PRO A 213 -18.15 5.48 -11.65
C PRO A 213 -18.11 6.63 -10.64
N THR A 214 -19.23 7.32 -10.45
CA THR A 214 -19.32 8.42 -9.48
C THR A 214 -19.14 7.93 -8.04
N PHE A 215 -19.79 6.82 -7.67
CA PHE A 215 -19.62 6.20 -6.36
C PHE A 215 -18.16 5.77 -6.12
N LEU A 216 -17.53 5.10 -7.08
CA LEU A 216 -16.13 4.68 -6.97
C LEU A 216 -15.17 5.87 -6.83
N ARG A 217 -15.38 6.92 -7.62
CA ARG A 217 -14.55 8.14 -7.55
C ARG A 217 -14.63 8.78 -6.17
N ALA A 218 -15.83 8.91 -5.60
CA ALA A 218 -16.03 9.46 -4.26
C ALA A 218 -15.36 8.57 -3.19
N THR A 219 -15.52 7.25 -3.30
CA THR A 219 -14.90 6.29 -2.39
C THR A 219 -13.38 6.35 -2.45
N ILE A 220 -12.79 6.36 -3.65
CA ILE A 220 -11.35 6.48 -3.85
C ILE A 220 -10.85 7.80 -3.28
N GLY A 221 -11.54 8.92 -3.57
CA GLY A 221 -11.16 10.22 -3.05
C GLY A 221 -11.16 10.28 -1.52
N ARG A 222 -12.20 9.75 -0.89
CA ARG A 222 -12.27 9.64 0.58
C ARG A 222 -11.14 8.80 1.15
N THR A 223 -10.89 7.64 0.56
CA THR A 223 -9.83 6.73 1.00
C THR A 223 -8.45 7.36 0.81
N ALA A 224 -8.22 8.09 -0.29
CA ALA A 224 -6.97 8.80 -0.55
C ALA A 224 -6.70 9.88 0.52
N VAL A 225 -7.70 10.70 0.86
CA VAL A 225 -7.59 11.73 1.91
C VAL A 225 -7.29 11.08 3.27
N TRP A 226 -8.06 10.05 3.64
CA TRP A 226 -7.91 9.38 4.93
C TRP A 226 -6.55 8.69 5.06
N SER A 227 -6.14 7.92 4.06
CA SER A 227 -4.85 7.19 4.10
C SER A 227 -3.67 8.16 4.09
N ALA A 228 -3.74 9.25 3.31
CA ALA A 228 -2.70 10.27 3.29
C ALA A 228 -2.54 10.96 4.66
N ALA A 229 -3.64 11.33 5.33
CA ALA A 229 -3.59 11.93 6.65
C ALA A 229 -3.01 10.96 7.70
N SER A 230 -3.52 9.73 7.73
CA SER A 230 -3.09 8.69 8.68
C SER A 230 -1.62 8.32 8.52
N LEU A 231 -1.15 8.17 7.28
CA LEU A 231 0.25 7.85 7.01
C LEU A 231 1.18 9.04 7.23
N ALA A 232 0.78 10.26 6.85
CA ALA A 232 1.58 11.46 7.09
C ALA A 232 1.78 11.75 8.57
N ALA A 233 0.87 11.30 9.44
CA ALA A 233 1.06 11.36 10.88
C ALA A 233 2.25 10.52 11.38
N ARG A 234 2.70 9.53 10.62
CA ARG A 234 3.74 8.56 11.00
C ARG A 234 5.00 8.64 10.12
N HIS A 235 4.91 9.24 8.93
CA HIS A 235 5.98 9.30 7.95
C HIS A 235 6.36 10.74 7.65
N ASP A 236 7.51 11.20 8.18
CA ASP A 236 8.00 12.57 7.99
C ASP A 236 8.16 12.93 6.52
N LYS A 237 8.73 12.01 5.74
CA LYS A 237 8.95 12.20 4.31
C LYS A 237 7.65 12.38 3.53
N LEU A 238 6.59 11.69 3.93
CA LEU A 238 5.28 11.87 3.31
C LEU A 238 4.73 13.27 3.61
N LEU A 239 4.77 13.71 4.87
CA LEU A 239 4.32 15.05 5.25
C LEU A 239 5.13 16.15 4.53
N GLU A 240 6.44 15.96 4.39
CA GLU A 240 7.31 16.83 3.59
C GLU A 240 6.83 16.92 2.13
N HIS A 241 6.55 15.77 1.51
CA HIS A 241 6.03 15.74 0.13
C HIS A 241 4.68 16.44 0.00
N LEU A 242 3.74 16.20 0.92
CA LEU A 242 2.43 16.84 0.91
C LEU A 242 2.56 18.37 1.01
N ARG A 243 3.42 18.87 1.90
CA ARG A 243 3.72 20.31 2.03
C ARG A 243 4.33 20.88 0.74
N ALA A 244 5.24 20.14 0.10
CA ALA A 244 5.84 20.55 -1.16
C ALA A 244 4.83 20.54 -2.33
N ILE A 245 3.90 19.58 -2.35
CA ILE A 245 2.83 19.51 -3.35
C ILE A 245 1.86 20.67 -3.18
N ARG A 246 1.57 21.09 -1.94
CA ARG A 246 0.70 22.23 -1.64
C ARG A 246 1.12 23.51 -2.35
N THR A 247 2.41 23.71 -2.53
CA THR A 247 2.98 24.90 -3.19
C THR A 247 3.06 24.76 -4.71
N ASP A 248 2.73 23.59 -5.29
CA ASP A 248 2.78 23.37 -6.73
C ASP A 248 1.70 24.22 -7.44
N PRO A 249 2.07 25.11 -8.36
CA PRO A 249 1.10 25.97 -9.07
C PRO A 249 0.14 25.16 -9.96
N ARG A 250 0.50 23.93 -10.31
CA ARG A 250 -0.33 23.05 -11.14
C ARG A 250 -1.48 22.41 -10.34
N LEU A 251 -1.39 22.41 -9.00
CA LEU A 251 -2.46 21.85 -8.17
C LEU A 251 -3.68 22.79 -8.21
N PRO A 252 -4.86 22.29 -8.62
CA PRO A 252 -6.09 23.09 -8.61
C PRO A 252 -6.42 23.64 -7.22
N PRO A 253 -7.00 24.84 -7.10
CA PRO A 253 -7.35 25.44 -5.80
C PRO A 253 -8.14 24.48 -4.90
N ARG A 254 -9.06 23.71 -5.48
CA ARG A 254 -9.88 22.71 -4.77
C ARG A 254 -9.09 21.54 -4.23
N GLY A 255 -8.09 21.08 -4.98
CA GLY A 255 -7.14 20.06 -4.50
C GLY A 255 -6.34 20.57 -3.30
N LYS A 256 -6.03 21.86 -3.26
CA LYS A 256 -5.33 22.50 -2.13
C LYS A 256 -6.14 22.45 -0.83
N LEU A 257 -7.45 22.63 -0.87
CA LEU A 257 -8.30 22.58 0.34
C LEU A 257 -8.21 21.21 1.05
N TRP A 258 -8.36 20.12 0.31
CA TRP A 258 -8.23 18.78 0.88
C TRP A 258 -6.79 18.47 1.31
N LEU A 259 -5.81 18.96 0.58
CA LEU A 259 -4.41 18.81 0.95
C LEU A 259 -4.07 19.56 2.25
N ASP A 260 -4.59 20.78 2.42
CA ASP A 260 -4.46 21.55 3.65
C ASP A 260 -5.08 20.81 4.83
N ARG A 261 -6.26 20.23 4.61
CA ARG A 261 -6.94 19.42 5.63
C ARG A 261 -6.16 18.18 6.02
N VAL A 262 -5.61 17.45 5.04
CA VAL A 262 -4.75 16.28 5.28
C VAL A 262 -3.53 16.65 6.13
N ILE A 263 -2.85 17.75 5.79
CA ILE A 263 -1.70 18.24 6.56
C ILE A 263 -2.09 18.59 7.99
N GLN A 264 -3.18 19.33 8.19
CA GLN A 264 -3.67 19.70 9.53
C GLN A 264 -4.01 18.46 10.38
N ILE A 265 -4.70 17.47 9.80
CA ILE A 265 -5.03 16.22 10.52
C ILE A 265 -3.74 15.51 10.92
N ALA A 266 -2.78 15.36 9.99
CA ALA A 266 -1.53 14.68 10.26
C ALA A 266 -0.72 15.37 11.36
N GLU A 267 -0.64 16.70 11.35
CA GLU A 267 0.06 17.49 12.37
C GLU A 267 -0.59 17.36 13.74
N ARG A 268 -1.92 17.49 13.82
CA ARG A 268 -2.70 17.29 15.04
C ARG A 268 -2.49 15.89 15.64
N ASP A 269 -2.50 14.85 14.80
CA ASP A 269 -2.35 13.48 15.29
C ASP A 269 -0.91 13.19 15.72
N ARG A 270 0.10 13.83 15.14
CA ARG A 270 1.50 13.82 15.64
C ARG A 270 1.61 14.44 17.02
N GLU A 271 1.01 15.59 17.23
CA GLU A 271 1.02 16.26 18.54
C GLU A 271 0.37 15.41 19.64
N LYS A 272 -0.70 14.69 19.32
CA LYS A 272 -1.35 13.75 20.24
C LYS A 272 -0.43 12.58 20.58
N ASN A 273 0.20 11.97 19.56
CA ASN A 273 1.09 10.83 19.74
C ASN A 273 2.37 11.18 20.48
N ALA A 274 2.83 12.43 20.41
CA ALA A 274 4.00 12.90 21.15
C ALA A 274 3.75 13.11 22.66
N LYS A 275 2.46 13.17 23.07
CA LYS A 275 2.06 13.37 24.48
C LYS A 275 1.70 12.08 25.21
N THR A 276 1.64 10.96 24.48
CA THR A 276 1.39 9.60 24.98
C THR A 276 2.68 8.82 25.07
#